data_034a257857d89804cf1060acbea4abc0
#
_entry.id   034a257857d89804cf1060acbea4abc0
#
_cell.length_a   1.000
_cell.length_b   1.000
_cell.length_c   1.000
_cell.angle_alpha   90.00
_cell.angle_beta   90.00
_cell.angle_gamma   90.00
#
_symmetry.space_group_name_H-M   'P 1'
#
loop_
_entity.id
_entity.type
_entity.pdbx_description
1 polymer ?
#
loop_
_entity_poly.entity_id
_entity_poly.type
_entity_poly.pdbx_seq_one_letter_code
_entity_poly.pdbx_strand_id
1 'polypeptide(L)'
;MQTLKLKHLVAVRWFHWINFPLLFIMIWSGILIYWAFPIYRIGPFRFFPAWVYSTLHIDHRLANGMALHFVFMWLFVVNGVLYVAYTFISGEWRMLVPRSLDTFRDAWYVVLHDLHLRGDPPVQGKYNAAQQVTYTAIVAMGIGSVLTGLAIYKPAQLAWLTMLFGGYRGARLVHFALTIGYILFFVVHVVQVMLAGWNNFRSMVIGWEVSDETGRSGLKTEDSLVK
;
A
#
# COMPACT_ATOMS: atom_id res chain seq x y z
N MET A 1 22.28 -25.24 12.57
CA MET A 1 21.40 -25.87 11.57
C MET A 1 20.44 -24.85 10.97
N GLN A 2 20.16 -24.92 9.68
CA GLN A 2 19.14 -24.07 9.08
C GLN A 2 17.77 -24.73 9.25
N THR A 3 16.82 -24.00 9.80
CA THR A 3 15.45 -24.49 10.00
C THR A 3 14.46 -23.69 9.15
N LEU A 4 13.40 -24.36 8.67
CA LEU A 4 12.30 -23.71 7.96
C LEU A 4 11.24 -23.30 8.97
N LYS A 5 10.95 -22.00 9.05
CA LYS A 5 9.91 -21.44 9.91
C LYS A 5 8.76 -20.89 9.06
N LEU A 6 7.52 -21.28 9.38
CA LEU A 6 6.33 -20.70 8.75
C LEU A 6 6.22 -19.23 9.15
N LYS A 7 6.29 -18.31 8.17
CA LYS A 7 6.22 -16.85 8.37
C LYS A 7 4.87 -16.29 7.97
N HIS A 8 4.37 -16.67 6.80
CA HIS A 8 3.13 -16.14 6.24
C HIS A 8 2.13 -17.26 5.97
N LEU A 9 0.93 -17.09 6.55
CA LEU A 9 -0.20 -17.99 6.31
C LEU A 9 -0.67 -17.89 4.85
N VAL A 10 -1.24 -18.98 4.34
CA VAL A 10 -1.72 -19.06 2.96
C VAL A 10 -2.70 -17.93 2.63
N ALA A 11 -3.66 -17.65 3.53
CA ALA A 11 -4.65 -16.60 3.33
C ALA A 11 -4.00 -15.22 3.13
N VAL A 12 -3.01 -14.84 3.97
CA VAL A 12 -2.30 -13.56 3.86
C VAL A 12 -1.59 -13.44 2.50
N ARG A 13 -0.96 -14.52 2.04
CA ARG A 13 -0.28 -14.55 0.74
C ARG A 13 -1.26 -14.39 -0.42
N TRP A 14 -2.42 -15.07 -0.37
CA TRP A 14 -3.46 -14.93 -1.39
C TRP A 14 -3.98 -13.49 -1.47
N PHE A 15 -4.36 -12.89 -0.34
CA PHE A 15 -4.79 -11.49 -0.32
C PHE A 15 -3.73 -10.54 -0.88
N HIS A 16 -2.47 -10.74 -0.53
CA HIS A 16 -1.36 -9.93 -1.02
C HIS A 16 -1.21 -10.04 -2.54
N TRP A 17 -1.12 -11.27 -3.06
CA TRP A 17 -0.87 -11.47 -4.49
C TRP A 17 -2.07 -11.17 -5.39
N ILE A 18 -3.29 -11.28 -4.89
CA ILE A 18 -4.49 -10.80 -5.58
C ILE A 18 -4.53 -9.28 -5.57
N ASN A 19 -4.20 -8.65 -4.43
CA ASN A 19 -4.25 -7.20 -4.29
C ASN A 19 -3.22 -6.48 -5.17
N PHE A 20 -2.07 -7.09 -5.44
CA PHE A 20 -1.01 -6.48 -6.24
C PHE A 20 -1.48 -6.07 -7.66
N PRO A 21 -1.97 -6.99 -8.54
CA PRO A 21 -2.47 -6.60 -9.85
C PRO A 21 -3.73 -5.74 -9.78
N LEU A 22 -4.62 -5.96 -8.80
CA LEU A 22 -5.82 -5.14 -8.62
C LEU A 22 -5.46 -3.69 -8.34
N LEU A 23 -4.56 -3.44 -7.40
CA LEU A 23 -4.13 -2.09 -7.06
C LEU A 23 -3.44 -1.41 -8.25
N PHE A 24 -2.60 -2.14 -8.97
CA PHE A 24 -1.95 -1.62 -10.18
C PHE A 24 -2.96 -1.19 -11.24
N ILE A 25 -3.97 -2.03 -11.53
CA ILE A 25 -5.04 -1.72 -12.49
C ILE A 25 -5.89 -0.54 -12.00
N MET A 26 -6.20 -0.46 -10.70
CA MET A 26 -6.97 0.63 -10.11
C MET A 26 -6.22 1.96 -10.21
N ILE A 27 -4.93 1.98 -9.92
CA ILE A 27 -4.08 3.17 -10.08
C ILE A 27 -4.04 3.58 -11.56
N TRP A 28 -3.72 2.65 -12.45
CA TRP A 28 -3.62 2.95 -13.89
C TRP A 28 -4.92 3.48 -14.48
N SER A 29 -6.03 2.80 -14.21
CA SER A 29 -7.35 3.24 -14.69
C SER A 29 -7.77 4.59 -14.09
N GLY A 30 -7.45 4.84 -12.81
CA GLY A 30 -7.66 6.13 -12.16
C GLY A 30 -6.87 7.26 -12.82
N ILE A 31 -5.62 7.01 -13.20
CA ILE A 31 -4.78 7.94 -13.95
C ILE A 31 -5.39 8.25 -15.33
N LEU A 32 -5.87 7.23 -16.05
CA LEU A 32 -6.53 7.42 -17.35
C LEU A 32 -7.79 8.29 -17.23
N ILE A 33 -8.58 8.11 -16.16
CA ILE A 33 -9.77 8.94 -15.90
C ILE A 33 -9.38 10.37 -15.57
N TYR A 34 -8.41 10.54 -14.67
CA TYR A 34 -8.02 11.85 -14.17
C TYR A 34 -7.43 12.74 -15.28
N TRP A 35 -6.61 12.18 -16.15
CA TRP A 35 -5.91 12.94 -17.20
C TRP A 35 -6.63 12.98 -18.56
N ALA A 36 -7.76 12.30 -18.70
CA ALA A 36 -8.56 12.39 -19.92
C ALA A 36 -9.08 13.81 -20.20
N PHE A 37 -9.22 14.64 -19.16
CA PHE A 37 -9.65 16.02 -19.29
C PHE A 37 -8.57 17.00 -18.81
N PRO A 38 -8.16 17.97 -19.66
CA PRO A 38 -7.20 19.02 -19.29
C PRO A 38 -7.73 19.95 -18.18
N ILE A 39 -9.04 19.91 -17.86
CA ILE A 39 -9.68 20.70 -16.81
C ILE A 39 -9.25 20.31 -15.39
N TYR A 40 -8.73 19.10 -15.21
CA TYR A 40 -8.25 18.61 -13.90
C TYR A 40 -6.79 18.93 -13.62
N ARG A 41 -6.37 20.08 -14.08
CA ARG A 41 -5.06 20.64 -13.73
C ARG A 41 -5.11 21.12 -12.28
N ILE A 42 -4.11 20.72 -11.49
CA ILE A 42 -3.81 21.41 -10.24
C ILE A 42 -3.06 22.70 -10.63
N GLY A 43 -3.80 23.80 -10.72
CA GLY A 43 -3.28 25.08 -11.18
C GLY A 43 -2.92 25.09 -12.69
N PRO A 44 -2.05 26.03 -13.15
CA PRO A 44 -1.66 26.15 -14.55
C PRO A 44 -0.69 25.07 -15.02
N PHE A 45 -0.21 24.21 -14.11
CA PHE A 45 0.82 23.23 -14.40
C PHE A 45 0.22 21.90 -14.86
N ARG A 46 0.67 21.41 -16.02
CA ARG A 46 0.57 20.00 -16.37
C ARG A 46 1.59 19.25 -15.52
N PHE A 47 1.19 18.17 -14.88
CA PHE A 47 2.08 17.33 -14.06
C PHE A 47 3.28 16.81 -14.87
N PHE A 48 3.04 16.51 -16.15
CA PHE A 48 4.07 16.03 -17.06
C PHE A 48 4.10 16.88 -18.33
N PRO A 49 5.25 16.93 -19.04
CA PRO A 49 5.34 17.50 -20.38
C PRO A 49 4.38 16.83 -21.36
N ALA A 50 3.96 17.55 -22.40
CA ALA A 50 2.98 17.05 -23.37
C ALA A 50 3.42 15.73 -24.05
N TRP A 51 4.71 15.55 -24.26
CA TRP A 51 5.25 14.33 -24.86
C TRP A 51 5.01 13.07 -24.01
N VAL A 52 4.95 13.19 -22.67
CA VAL A 52 4.63 12.05 -21.80
C VAL A 52 3.21 11.54 -22.06
N TYR A 53 2.25 12.45 -22.23
CA TYR A 53 0.85 12.08 -22.50
C TYR A 53 0.72 11.38 -23.85
N SER A 54 1.40 11.88 -24.88
CA SER A 54 1.38 11.28 -26.21
C SER A 54 2.12 9.94 -26.26
N THR A 55 3.30 9.84 -25.61
CA THR A 55 4.11 8.61 -25.61
C THR A 55 3.43 7.48 -24.84
N LEU A 56 2.81 7.79 -23.69
CA LEU A 56 2.09 6.79 -22.91
C LEU A 56 0.65 6.55 -23.39
N HIS A 57 0.21 7.27 -24.42
CA HIS A 57 -1.14 7.17 -24.99
C HIS A 57 -2.24 7.31 -23.93
N ILE A 58 -2.07 8.22 -22.95
CA ILE A 58 -3.02 8.45 -21.86
C ILE A 58 -4.03 9.55 -22.18
N ASP A 59 -3.83 10.32 -23.23
CA ASP A 59 -4.79 11.31 -23.71
C ASP A 59 -6.05 10.65 -24.28
N HIS A 60 -7.22 11.24 -23.99
CA HIS A 60 -8.52 10.86 -24.55
C HIS A 60 -8.99 9.41 -24.28
N ARG A 61 -8.44 8.74 -23.24
CA ARG A 61 -8.80 7.35 -22.89
C ARG A 61 -9.79 7.24 -21.73
N LEU A 62 -10.67 8.23 -21.56
CA LEU A 62 -11.66 8.22 -20.47
C LEU A 62 -12.51 6.96 -20.46
N ALA A 63 -13.06 6.56 -21.61
CA ALA A 63 -13.92 5.37 -21.70
C ALA A 63 -13.20 4.09 -21.27
N ASN A 64 -11.94 3.91 -21.70
CA ASN A 64 -11.13 2.78 -21.30
C ASN A 64 -10.81 2.82 -19.80
N GLY A 65 -10.44 3.99 -19.27
CA GLY A 65 -10.21 4.18 -17.84
C GLY A 65 -11.44 3.86 -17.02
N MET A 66 -12.61 4.38 -17.41
CA MET A 66 -13.89 4.12 -16.75
C MET A 66 -14.26 2.63 -16.77
N ALA A 67 -14.16 1.98 -17.93
CA ALA A 67 -14.47 0.55 -18.06
C ALA A 67 -13.60 -0.31 -17.13
N LEU A 68 -12.29 -0.12 -17.16
CA LEU A 68 -11.37 -0.84 -16.27
C LEU A 68 -11.65 -0.53 -14.81
N HIS A 69 -11.81 0.74 -14.45
CA HIS A 69 -12.02 1.16 -13.07
C HIS A 69 -13.29 0.55 -12.47
N PHE A 70 -14.41 0.59 -13.19
CA PHE A 70 -15.68 0.06 -12.71
C PHE A 70 -15.71 -1.48 -12.62
N VAL A 71 -14.98 -2.18 -13.47
CA VAL A 71 -14.88 -3.64 -13.35
C VAL A 71 -14.00 -4.02 -12.16
N PHE A 72 -12.82 -3.45 -12.06
CA PHE A 72 -11.84 -3.87 -11.06
C PHE A 72 -12.09 -3.29 -9.66
N MET A 73 -12.84 -2.18 -9.53
CA MET A 73 -13.21 -1.66 -8.20
C MET A 73 -13.98 -2.67 -7.35
N TRP A 74 -14.86 -3.47 -7.96
CA TRP A 74 -15.62 -4.47 -7.23
C TRP A 74 -14.74 -5.60 -6.71
N LEU A 75 -13.78 -6.04 -7.53
CA LEU A 75 -12.80 -7.04 -7.10
C LEU A 75 -11.90 -6.48 -5.99
N PHE A 76 -11.49 -5.22 -6.10
CA PHE A 76 -10.71 -4.53 -5.07
C PHE A 76 -11.50 -4.43 -3.75
N VAL A 77 -12.76 -4.01 -3.79
CA VAL A 77 -13.64 -3.90 -2.62
C VAL A 77 -13.85 -5.27 -1.97
N VAL A 78 -14.21 -6.29 -2.76
CA VAL A 78 -14.44 -7.65 -2.25
C VAL A 78 -13.18 -8.21 -1.59
N ASN A 79 -12.02 -8.11 -2.27
CA ASN A 79 -10.75 -8.55 -1.71
C ASN A 79 -10.40 -7.80 -0.41
N GLY A 80 -10.62 -6.49 -0.37
CA GLY A 80 -10.39 -5.66 0.81
C GLY A 80 -11.28 -6.04 1.99
N VAL A 81 -12.59 -6.24 1.73
CA VAL A 81 -13.55 -6.67 2.77
C VAL A 81 -13.18 -8.04 3.32
N LEU A 82 -12.86 -9.00 2.45
CA LEU A 82 -12.45 -10.35 2.86
C LEU A 82 -11.14 -10.31 3.67
N TYR A 83 -10.17 -9.48 3.27
CA TYR A 83 -8.94 -9.28 4.03
C TYR A 83 -9.20 -8.72 5.43
N VAL A 84 -10.00 -7.66 5.52
CA VAL A 84 -10.35 -7.04 6.81
C VAL A 84 -11.10 -8.04 7.68
N ALA A 85 -12.10 -8.74 7.14
CA ALA A 85 -12.86 -9.76 7.87
C ALA A 85 -11.93 -10.89 8.38
N TYR A 86 -11.05 -11.40 7.53
CA TYR A 86 -10.05 -12.40 7.92
C TYR A 86 -9.16 -11.89 9.07
N THR A 87 -8.66 -10.67 8.95
CA THR A 87 -7.77 -10.06 9.94
C THR A 87 -8.46 -9.93 11.31
N PHE A 88 -9.75 -9.59 11.33
CA PHE A 88 -10.53 -9.53 12.55
C PHE A 88 -10.83 -10.92 13.13
N ILE A 89 -11.27 -11.86 12.32
CA ILE A 89 -11.63 -13.23 12.74
C ILE A 89 -10.40 -13.98 13.28
N SER A 90 -9.25 -13.86 12.59
CA SER A 90 -7.99 -14.48 13.02
C SER A 90 -7.35 -13.81 14.25
N GLY A 91 -7.80 -12.61 14.61
CA GLY A 91 -7.20 -11.82 15.68
C GLY A 91 -5.86 -11.14 15.30
N GLU A 92 -5.42 -11.25 14.05
CA GLU A 92 -4.16 -10.63 13.58
C GLU A 92 -4.17 -9.10 13.68
N TRP A 93 -5.35 -8.46 13.61
CA TRP A 93 -5.48 -7.01 13.78
C TRP A 93 -4.80 -6.49 15.05
N ARG A 94 -4.75 -7.33 16.11
CA ARG A 94 -4.11 -6.97 17.38
C ARG A 94 -2.61 -6.72 17.26
N MET A 95 -1.98 -7.32 16.25
CA MET A 95 -0.55 -7.15 15.98
C MET A 95 -0.27 -6.12 14.88
N LEU A 96 -1.28 -5.83 14.05
CA LEU A 96 -1.16 -4.91 12.93
C LEU A 96 -1.43 -3.45 13.32
N VAL A 97 -2.34 -3.23 14.29
CA VAL A 97 -2.77 -1.87 14.67
C VAL A 97 -1.86 -1.29 15.75
N PRO A 98 -1.33 -0.07 15.58
CA PRO A 98 -0.61 0.66 16.62
C PRO A 98 -1.47 0.83 17.87
N ARG A 99 -0.95 0.48 19.04
CA ARG A 99 -1.72 0.52 20.30
C ARG A 99 -1.37 1.70 21.19
N SER A 100 -0.27 2.38 20.92
CA SER A 100 0.19 3.52 21.69
C SER A 100 0.75 4.61 20.77
N LEU A 101 0.80 5.83 21.28
CA LEU A 101 1.46 6.93 20.58
C LEU A 101 2.98 6.69 20.43
N ASP A 102 3.58 5.94 21.35
CA ASP A 102 4.99 5.56 21.25
C ASP A 102 5.29 4.76 19.99
N THR A 103 4.32 3.97 19.48
CA THR A 103 4.49 3.23 18.22
C THR A 103 4.82 4.16 17.06
N PHE A 104 4.25 5.36 16.99
CA PHE A 104 4.56 6.32 15.92
C PHE A 104 5.98 6.89 16.06
N ARG A 105 6.42 7.14 17.29
CA ARG A 105 7.80 7.57 17.56
C ARG A 105 8.79 6.46 17.21
N ASP A 106 8.48 5.23 17.59
CA ASP A 106 9.34 4.07 17.30
C ASP A 106 9.35 3.75 15.80
N ALA A 107 8.23 3.96 15.09
CA ALA A 107 8.17 3.87 13.63
C ALA A 107 9.13 4.87 12.98
N TRP A 108 9.18 6.11 13.48
CA TRP A 108 10.12 7.10 13.01
C TRP A 108 11.58 6.68 13.26
N TYR A 109 11.85 6.08 14.41
CA TYR A 109 13.19 5.57 14.72
C TYR A 109 13.59 4.40 13.82
N VAL A 110 12.67 3.51 13.46
CA VAL A 110 12.93 2.45 12.46
C VAL A 110 13.28 3.06 11.11
N VAL A 111 12.57 4.08 10.66
CA VAL A 111 12.88 4.77 9.40
C VAL A 111 14.27 5.41 9.43
N LEU A 112 14.63 6.08 10.54
CA LEU A 112 15.96 6.67 10.68
C LEU A 112 17.08 5.61 10.71
N HIS A 113 16.83 4.46 11.32
CA HIS A 113 17.75 3.32 11.30
C HIS A 113 17.92 2.77 9.88
N ASP A 114 16.82 2.55 9.14
CA ASP A 114 16.85 2.04 7.76
C ASP A 114 17.56 3.00 6.79
N LEU A 115 17.53 4.31 7.10
CA LEU A 115 18.29 5.34 6.37
C LEU A 115 19.74 5.48 6.84
N HIS A 116 20.21 4.62 7.75
CA HIS A 116 21.57 4.67 8.35
C HIS A 116 21.88 5.98 9.11
N LEU A 117 20.82 6.68 9.55
CA LEU A 117 20.95 7.92 10.34
C LEU A 117 20.94 7.67 11.86
N ARG A 118 20.68 6.42 12.28
CA ARG A 118 20.65 6.00 13.69
C ARG A 118 21.17 4.57 13.83
N GLY A 119 21.91 4.27 14.92
CA GLY A 119 22.58 3.00 15.13
C GLY A 119 21.63 1.85 15.48
N ASP A 120 20.93 1.92 16.63
CA ASP A 120 20.15 0.80 17.15
C ASP A 120 18.64 0.91 16.82
N PRO A 121 18.03 -0.15 16.24
CA PRO A 121 16.58 -0.19 16.06
C PRO A 121 15.88 -0.42 17.41
N PRO A 122 14.64 0.09 17.59
CA PRO A 122 13.83 -0.24 18.76
C PRO A 122 13.58 -1.75 18.86
N VAL A 123 13.31 -2.25 20.08
CA VAL A 123 12.91 -3.65 20.30
C VAL A 123 11.68 -3.98 19.48
N GLN A 124 11.75 -5.05 18.69
CA GLN A 124 10.73 -5.39 17.70
C GLN A 124 10.01 -6.69 18.07
N GLY A 125 8.66 -6.69 17.84
CA GLY A 125 7.84 -7.89 17.88
C GLY A 125 7.76 -8.61 16.52
N LYS A 126 6.65 -9.32 16.26
CA LYS A 126 6.38 -9.98 14.95
C LYS A 126 6.41 -8.97 13.79
N TYR A 127 5.86 -7.77 14.03
CA TYR A 127 5.93 -6.62 13.13
C TYR A 127 6.61 -5.46 13.84
N ASN A 128 7.50 -4.77 13.15
CA ASN A 128 8.10 -3.55 13.69
C ASN A 128 7.10 -2.38 13.68
N ALA A 129 7.43 -1.31 14.41
CA ALA A 129 6.55 -0.16 14.55
C ALA A 129 6.22 0.51 13.19
N ALA A 130 7.20 0.62 12.29
CA ALA A 130 6.97 1.17 10.94
C ALA A 130 6.03 0.30 10.11
N GLN A 131 6.15 -1.02 10.21
CA GLN A 131 5.22 -1.96 9.55
C GLN A 131 3.80 -1.84 10.10
N GLN A 132 3.61 -1.71 11.43
CA GLN A 132 2.28 -1.54 12.03
C GLN A 132 1.61 -0.26 11.53
N VAL A 133 2.32 0.86 11.54
CA VAL A 133 1.81 2.14 11.03
C VAL A 133 1.45 2.03 9.55
N THR A 134 2.34 1.43 8.75
CA THR A 134 2.16 1.29 7.30
C THR A 134 0.97 0.40 6.95
N TYR A 135 0.82 -0.77 7.61
CA TYR A 135 -0.32 -1.68 7.36
C TYR A 135 -1.65 -1.05 7.77
N THR A 136 -1.67 -0.33 8.89
CA THR A 136 -2.86 0.42 9.30
C THR A 136 -3.19 1.53 8.31
N ALA A 137 -2.19 2.28 7.86
CA ALA A 137 -2.38 3.34 6.87
C ALA A 137 -2.94 2.81 5.54
N ILE A 138 -2.43 1.68 5.04
CA ILE A 138 -2.92 1.06 3.80
C ILE A 138 -4.39 0.63 3.91
N VAL A 139 -4.80 0.05 5.04
CA VAL A 139 -6.21 -0.30 5.28
C VAL A 139 -7.08 0.96 5.35
N ALA A 140 -6.63 1.99 6.07
CA ALA A 140 -7.33 3.26 6.16
C ALA A 140 -7.46 3.95 4.78
N MET A 141 -6.42 3.92 3.96
CA MET A 141 -6.45 4.40 2.58
C MET A 141 -7.44 3.60 1.72
N GLY A 142 -7.52 2.27 1.91
CA GLY A 142 -8.51 1.42 1.25
C GLY A 142 -9.94 1.84 1.58
N ILE A 143 -10.24 2.02 2.85
CA ILE A 143 -11.55 2.50 3.31
C ILE A 143 -11.84 3.90 2.74
N GLY A 144 -10.87 4.82 2.82
CA GLY A 144 -10.98 6.16 2.24
C GLY A 144 -11.26 6.16 0.74
N SER A 145 -10.58 5.25 0.00
CA SER A 145 -10.80 5.10 -1.44
C SER A 145 -12.20 4.57 -1.79
N VAL A 146 -12.72 3.62 -1.01
CA VAL A 146 -14.10 3.13 -1.17
C VAL A 146 -15.10 4.24 -0.89
N LEU A 147 -14.96 4.96 0.23
CA LEU A 147 -15.88 6.02 0.63
C LEU A 147 -15.87 7.18 -0.39
N THR A 148 -14.70 7.66 -0.77
CA THR A 148 -14.59 8.73 -1.77
C THR A 148 -15.04 8.26 -3.15
N GLY A 149 -14.73 7.02 -3.52
CA GLY A 149 -15.21 6.40 -4.76
C GLY A 149 -16.73 6.34 -4.83
N LEU A 150 -17.40 5.94 -3.75
CA LEU A 150 -18.87 5.93 -3.64
C LEU A 150 -19.44 7.35 -3.71
N ALA A 151 -18.84 8.32 -3.05
CA ALA A 151 -19.24 9.73 -3.10
C ALA A 151 -19.16 10.30 -4.53
N ILE A 152 -18.18 9.86 -5.33
CA ILE A 152 -18.03 10.25 -6.74
C ILE A 152 -19.00 9.48 -7.64
N TYR A 153 -19.19 8.19 -7.38
CA TYR A 153 -20.01 7.31 -8.21
C TYR A 153 -21.51 7.60 -8.09
N LYS A 154 -21.99 7.90 -6.88
CA LYS A 154 -23.40 8.14 -6.58
C LYS A 154 -23.61 9.43 -5.78
N PRO A 155 -23.22 10.60 -6.32
CA PRO A 155 -23.18 11.85 -5.55
C PRO A 155 -24.56 12.32 -5.08
N ALA A 156 -25.63 12.05 -5.84
CA ALA A 156 -26.99 12.43 -5.46
C ALA A 156 -27.57 11.47 -4.41
N GLN A 157 -27.38 10.16 -4.58
CA GLN A 157 -27.90 9.14 -3.65
C GLN A 157 -27.13 9.15 -2.31
N LEU A 158 -25.85 9.48 -2.35
CA LEU A 158 -24.95 9.56 -1.19
C LEU A 158 -24.54 11.01 -0.92
N ALA A 159 -25.51 11.94 -1.02
CA ALA A 159 -25.24 13.37 -0.88
C ALA A 159 -24.55 13.71 0.46
N TRP A 160 -24.96 13.07 1.56
CA TRP A 160 -24.35 13.24 2.87
C TRP A 160 -22.86 12.86 2.86
N LEU A 161 -22.51 11.75 2.20
CA LEU A 161 -21.10 11.28 2.09
C LEU A 161 -20.30 12.23 1.19
N THR A 162 -20.89 12.68 0.09
CA THR A 162 -20.28 13.65 -0.82
C THR A 162 -19.99 14.97 -0.10
N MET A 163 -20.94 15.45 0.72
CA MET A 163 -20.76 16.65 1.54
C MET A 163 -19.67 16.51 2.61
N LEU A 164 -19.51 15.32 3.20
CA LEU A 164 -18.45 15.02 4.17
C LEU A 164 -17.04 15.29 3.59
N PHE A 165 -16.84 15.05 2.30
CA PHE A 165 -15.58 15.31 1.60
C PHE A 165 -15.49 16.72 0.97
N GLY A 166 -16.39 17.65 1.31
CA GLY A 166 -16.41 19.00 0.73
C GLY A 166 -17.03 19.06 -0.66
N GLY A 167 -18.03 18.22 -0.90
CA GLY A 167 -18.74 18.11 -2.18
C GLY A 167 -18.01 17.23 -3.20
N TYR A 168 -18.56 17.16 -4.41
CA TYR A 168 -18.04 16.32 -5.49
C TYR A 168 -16.57 16.61 -5.85
N ARG A 169 -16.19 17.89 -5.86
CA ARG A 169 -14.80 18.29 -6.15
C ARG A 169 -13.84 17.85 -5.05
N GLY A 170 -14.24 18.02 -3.79
CA GLY A 170 -13.46 17.58 -2.63
C GLY A 170 -13.27 16.05 -2.61
N ALA A 171 -14.36 15.29 -2.81
CA ALA A 171 -14.29 13.83 -2.89
C ALA A 171 -13.30 13.35 -3.97
N ARG A 172 -13.30 13.99 -5.15
CA ARG A 172 -12.35 13.69 -6.24
C ARG A 172 -10.91 14.02 -5.88
N LEU A 173 -10.69 15.18 -5.24
CA LEU A 173 -9.35 15.57 -4.80
C LEU A 173 -8.78 14.56 -3.79
N VAL A 174 -9.58 14.19 -2.78
CA VAL A 174 -9.17 13.20 -1.78
C VAL A 174 -8.91 11.84 -2.42
N HIS A 175 -9.79 11.39 -3.32
CA HIS A 175 -9.61 10.11 -4.03
C HIS A 175 -8.32 10.07 -4.85
N PHE A 176 -8.00 11.15 -5.54
CA PHE A 176 -6.75 11.28 -6.29
C PHE A 176 -5.53 11.35 -5.36
N ALA A 177 -5.62 12.10 -4.25
CA ALA A 177 -4.54 12.16 -3.26
C ALA A 177 -4.24 10.77 -2.68
N LEU A 178 -5.27 9.94 -2.42
CA LEU A 178 -5.10 8.55 -2.01
C LEU A 178 -4.39 7.72 -3.09
N THR A 179 -4.67 7.96 -4.37
CA THR A 179 -3.95 7.30 -5.48
C THR A 179 -2.46 7.64 -5.45
N ILE A 180 -2.10 8.90 -5.23
CA ILE A 180 -0.69 9.31 -5.06
C ILE A 180 -0.07 8.62 -3.83
N GLY A 181 -0.82 8.54 -2.72
CA GLY A 181 -0.40 7.81 -1.52
C GLY A 181 -0.09 6.35 -1.81
N TYR A 182 -0.90 5.65 -2.60
CA TYR A 182 -0.63 4.26 -3.01
C TYR A 182 0.62 4.13 -3.88
N ILE A 183 0.86 5.07 -4.79
CA ILE A 183 2.08 5.07 -5.61
C ILE A 183 3.32 5.22 -4.72
N LEU A 184 3.30 6.17 -3.78
CA LEU A 184 4.39 6.38 -2.84
C LEU A 184 4.60 5.14 -1.94
N PHE A 185 3.51 4.58 -1.40
CA PHE A 185 3.57 3.33 -0.64
C PHE A 185 4.20 2.20 -1.46
N PHE A 186 3.78 2.01 -2.72
CA PHE A 186 4.31 0.96 -3.58
C PHE A 186 5.82 1.11 -3.80
N VAL A 187 6.30 2.33 -4.08
CA VAL A 187 7.72 2.59 -4.26
C VAL A 187 8.51 2.25 -2.98
N VAL A 188 8.07 2.77 -1.84
CA VAL A 188 8.72 2.49 -0.54
C VAL A 188 8.68 0.99 -0.23
N HIS A 189 7.53 0.33 -0.46
CA HIS A 189 7.36 -1.11 -0.22
C HIS A 189 8.33 -1.94 -1.07
N VAL A 190 8.47 -1.65 -2.35
CA VAL A 190 9.40 -2.37 -3.23
C VAL A 190 10.84 -2.17 -2.77
N VAL A 191 11.25 -0.95 -2.43
CA VAL A 191 12.57 -0.67 -1.87
C VAL A 191 12.82 -1.48 -0.59
N GLN A 192 11.88 -1.49 0.34
CA GLN A 192 11.98 -2.26 1.59
C GLN A 192 12.07 -3.77 1.34
N VAL A 193 11.32 -4.31 0.37
CA VAL A 193 11.40 -5.72 -0.02
C VAL A 193 12.79 -6.06 -0.58
N MET A 194 13.37 -5.18 -1.40
CA MET A 194 14.72 -5.35 -1.95
C MET A 194 15.78 -5.33 -0.84
N LEU A 195 15.69 -4.39 0.10
CA LEU A 195 16.60 -4.28 1.25
C LEU A 195 16.47 -5.48 2.21
N ALA A 196 15.26 -5.99 2.40
CA ALA A 196 15.01 -7.17 3.25
C ALA A 196 15.52 -8.48 2.65
N GLY A 197 15.90 -8.49 1.36
CA GLY A 197 16.58 -9.58 0.68
C GLY A 197 15.70 -10.75 0.24
N TRP A 198 16.33 -11.65 -0.52
CA TRP A 198 15.65 -12.75 -1.21
C TRP A 198 14.87 -13.70 -0.28
N ASN A 199 15.40 -14.01 0.90
CA ASN A 199 14.75 -14.92 1.84
C ASN A 199 13.40 -14.37 2.32
N ASN A 200 13.32 -13.06 2.56
CA ASN A 200 12.08 -12.38 2.93
C ASN A 200 11.07 -12.36 1.77
N PHE A 201 11.49 -12.00 0.56
CA PHE A 201 10.65 -12.04 -0.63
C PHE A 201 10.09 -13.44 -0.87
N ARG A 202 10.97 -14.47 -0.86
CA ARG A 202 10.58 -15.87 -1.03
C ARG A 202 9.53 -16.30 0.00
N SER A 203 9.65 -15.86 1.25
CA SER A 203 8.69 -16.21 2.31
C SER A 203 7.27 -15.72 2.00
N MET A 204 7.12 -14.61 1.27
CA MET A 204 5.82 -14.12 0.83
C MET A 204 5.24 -14.93 -0.35
N VAL A 205 6.09 -15.64 -1.09
CA VAL A 205 5.64 -16.53 -2.18
C VAL A 205 5.29 -17.92 -1.66
N ILE A 206 6.19 -18.56 -0.90
CA ILE A 206 6.05 -19.97 -0.47
C ILE A 206 5.55 -20.14 0.96
N GLY A 207 5.58 -19.08 1.78
CA GLY A 207 5.14 -19.07 3.18
C GLY A 207 6.25 -19.34 4.20
N TRP A 208 7.39 -19.88 3.80
CA TRP A 208 8.46 -20.34 4.68
C TRP A 208 9.71 -19.48 4.57
N GLU A 209 10.30 -19.17 5.72
CA GLU A 209 11.58 -18.48 5.86
C GLU A 209 12.65 -19.43 6.38
N VAL A 210 13.86 -19.32 5.84
CA VAL A 210 15.03 -20.00 6.40
C VAL A 210 15.54 -19.16 7.57
N SER A 211 15.60 -19.75 8.77
CA SER A 211 16.20 -19.15 9.95
C SER A 211 17.35 -20.00 10.47
N ASP A 212 18.42 -19.37 10.94
CA ASP A 212 19.47 -20.03 11.68
C ASP A 212 19.02 -20.25 13.13
N GLU A 213 19.49 -21.32 13.79
CA GLU A 213 19.15 -21.70 15.18
C GLU A 213 19.39 -20.59 16.22
N THR A 214 20.17 -19.56 15.87
CA THR A 214 20.45 -18.41 16.73
C THR A 214 19.32 -17.36 16.75
N GLY A 215 18.21 -17.57 16.05
CA GLY A 215 17.07 -16.65 16.02
C GLY A 215 17.35 -15.32 15.31
N ARG A 216 18.51 -15.12 14.72
CA ARG A 216 18.83 -13.95 13.88
C ARG A 216 18.35 -14.25 12.46
N SER A 217 17.29 -13.59 12.02
CA SER A 217 16.93 -13.57 10.60
C SER A 217 18.11 -12.97 9.85
N GLY A 218 18.56 -13.66 8.79
CA GLY A 218 19.84 -13.49 8.09
C GLY A 218 20.22 -12.09 7.58
N LEU A 219 20.38 -11.15 8.47
CA LEU A 219 21.22 -9.98 8.27
C LEU A 219 22.65 -10.42 8.59
N LYS A 220 23.33 -10.97 7.60
CA LYS A 220 24.80 -11.08 7.65
C LYS A 220 25.37 -9.67 7.67
N THR A 221 25.86 -9.24 8.81
CA THR A 221 26.91 -8.23 8.85
C THR A 221 28.18 -8.87 8.24
N GLU A 222 28.68 -8.27 7.16
CA GLU A 222 29.93 -8.66 6.47
C GLU A 222 31.21 -8.44 7.31
N ASP A 223 31.10 -8.34 8.62
CA ASP A 223 32.22 -7.97 9.49
C ASP A 223 32.98 -9.15 10.14
N SER A 224 32.89 -10.37 9.58
CA SER A 224 33.64 -11.51 10.12
C SER A 224 34.72 -12.11 9.19
N LEU A 225 35.16 -11.39 8.17
CA LEU A 225 36.21 -11.86 7.26
C LEU A 225 37.50 -11.02 7.29
N VAL A 226 37.78 -10.36 8.41
CA VAL A 226 39.15 -9.80 8.67
C VAL A 226 39.59 -10.22 10.05
N LYS A 227 40.16 -11.42 10.12
CA LYS A 227 41.29 -11.78 11.04
C LYS A 227 42.02 -12.97 10.45
#